data_a35a172090e2091e70ee0552ce92b630
#
_entry.id   a35a172090e2091e70ee0552ce92b630
#
_cell.length_a   1.000
_cell.length_b   1.000
_cell.length_c   1.000
_cell.angle_alpha   90.00
_cell.angle_beta   90.00
_cell.angle_gamma   90.00
#
_symmetry.space_group_name_H-M   'P 1'
#
loop_
_entity.id
_entity.type
_entity.pdbx_description
1 polymer ?
#
loop_
_entity_poly.entity_id
_entity_poly.type
_entity_poly.pdbx_seq_one_letter_code
_entity_poly.pdbx_strand_id
1 'polypeptide(L)'
;MNSKLLSALLLCATPLLGQEVHMKSVTEKIPTYQIGAPEIDPIFFTGRVYQGAEGYIYPYPLYDVLTEKQVQQDYNVLRLDNQYVDIAILPEIGGRIFAASDKTNDYPFFYTQTGVKPALIGMLGAWLSGGVEWNIPDHHRASSYMPINWTMKENEDGSKTIWVGETELRHRLKWSVGVSVYPNRSWVEAKIKVINPTPMIQSMLYWANVSVHCNDQYQVIFPPDVQFGADHHKVYFTNWPIGEANLGSGENDDLSWWKNFTGNSRSIFAWGSEMSFLAGYDYGKDAGTVHVANRHVVPGKKFFLWGNNANGEMWNKILSDNDGHYLELMVGGYSDNQPDYSWINPGEIREFSQIWYPVKGIKGVKNATNDAAVNFEPTEGNNYRVGYCATTLYENARVVVKYKDRIIMDRRINIDPDKYFLEQVSVPDPSDPSTL
;
A
#
# COMPACT_ATOMS: atom_id res chain seq x y z
N MET A 1 -46.54 53.76 24.24
CA MET A 1 -45.22 53.64 23.56
C MET A 1 -44.54 52.35 24.07
N ASN A 2 -44.66 51.28 23.33
CA ASN A 2 -44.15 49.94 23.68
C ASN A 2 -42.81 49.76 22.97
N SER A 3 -41.71 49.71 23.68
CA SER A 3 -40.40 49.33 23.22
C SER A 3 -40.27 47.80 23.30
N LYS A 4 -40.24 47.13 22.13
CA LYS A 4 -39.91 45.70 22.02
C LYS A 4 -38.37 45.58 22.06
N LEU A 5 -37.87 45.00 23.14
CA LEU A 5 -36.46 44.49 23.20
C LEU A 5 -36.36 43.30 22.25
N LEU A 6 -35.52 43.43 21.25
CA LEU A 6 -35.07 42.33 20.41
C LEU A 6 -33.82 41.72 21.06
N SER A 7 -33.98 40.53 21.71
CA SER A 7 -32.85 39.75 22.18
C SER A 7 -32.26 38.98 21.01
N ALA A 8 -31.09 39.40 20.54
CA ALA A 8 -30.30 38.62 19.59
C ALA A 8 -29.60 37.50 20.38
N LEU A 9 -30.01 36.23 20.14
CA LEU A 9 -29.27 35.07 20.57
C LEU A 9 -28.03 34.95 19.66
N LEU A 10 -26.85 35.34 20.18
CA LEU A 10 -25.58 34.99 19.57
C LEU A 10 -25.37 33.50 19.84
N LEU A 11 -25.64 32.63 18.88
CA LEU A 11 -25.10 31.28 18.86
C LEU A 11 -23.58 31.41 18.63
N CYS A 12 -22.82 31.38 19.70
CA CYS A 12 -21.40 31.06 19.62
C CYS A 12 -21.28 29.60 19.17
N ALA A 13 -21.18 29.39 17.88
CA ALA A 13 -20.59 28.13 17.37
C ALA A 13 -19.14 28.14 17.89
N THR A 14 -18.88 27.38 18.96
CA THR A 14 -17.51 26.97 19.27
C THR A 14 -16.99 26.26 18.01
N PRO A 15 -15.92 26.76 17.35
CA PRO A 15 -15.29 25.94 16.32
C PRO A 15 -14.89 24.66 17.04
N LEU A 16 -15.41 23.50 16.60
CA LEU A 16 -14.69 22.26 16.80
C LEU A 16 -13.28 22.56 16.29
N LEU A 17 -12.30 22.55 17.19
CA LEU A 17 -10.90 22.61 16.81
C LEU A 17 -10.69 21.48 15.82
N GLY A 18 -10.74 21.79 14.51
CA GLY A 18 -10.54 20.85 13.45
C GLY A 18 -9.18 20.22 13.66
N GLN A 19 -9.13 18.92 13.70
CA GLN A 19 -7.89 18.20 13.87
C GLN A 19 -7.01 18.53 12.68
N GLU A 20 -5.88 19.18 12.97
CA GLU A 20 -5.02 19.74 11.93
C GLU A 20 -4.11 18.66 11.33
N VAL A 21 -3.87 18.78 10.03
CA VAL A 21 -2.79 18.04 9.36
C VAL A 21 -1.51 18.85 9.50
N HIS A 22 -0.43 18.22 9.97
CA HIS A 22 0.88 18.82 10.03
C HIS A 22 1.73 18.38 8.83
N MET A 23 2.48 19.33 8.28
CA MET A 23 3.36 19.08 7.14
C MET A 23 4.63 19.89 7.33
N LYS A 24 5.78 19.22 7.32
CA LYS A 24 7.08 19.87 7.51
C LYS A 24 8.20 19.15 6.78
N SER A 25 9.27 19.90 6.50
CA SER A 25 10.55 19.38 6.04
C SER A 25 11.52 19.46 7.21
N VAL A 26 12.15 18.35 7.57
CA VAL A 26 13.09 18.25 8.69
C VAL A 26 14.33 17.49 8.27
N THR A 27 15.49 17.88 8.80
CA THR A 27 16.72 17.11 8.62
C THR A 27 16.79 16.02 9.68
N GLU A 28 16.87 14.77 9.25
CA GLU A 28 17.02 13.60 10.13
C GLU A 28 18.27 12.81 9.78
N LYS A 29 18.95 12.30 10.78
CA LYS A 29 20.10 11.40 10.61
C LYS A 29 19.60 9.97 10.54
N ILE A 30 19.87 9.31 9.41
CA ILE A 30 19.48 7.90 9.20
C ILE A 30 20.76 7.09 8.96
N PRO A 31 20.93 5.95 9.67
CA PRO A 31 22.01 5.02 9.38
C PRO A 31 21.97 4.59 7.93
N THR A 32 23.06 4.78 7.18
CA THR A 32 23.07 4.57 5.73
C THR A 32 24.33 3.83 5.31
N TYR A 33 24.16 2.74 4.58
CA TYR A 33 25.26 2.05 3.90
C TYR A 33 25.67 2.85 2.68
N GLN A 34 26.95 3.24 2.63
CA GLN A 34 27.48 4.05 1.55
C GLN A 34 27.54 3.24 0.25
N ILE A 35 27.26 3.91 -0.87
CA ILE A 35 27.53 3.39 -2.21
C ILE A 35 28.75 4.07 -2.80
N GLY A 36 29.43 3.40 -3.73
CA GLY A 36 30.54 3.97 -4.48
C GLY A 36 30.11 5.06 -5.46
N ALA A 37 31.08 5.64 -6.14
CA ALA A 37 30.80 6.54 -7.26
C ALA A 37 30.05 5.78 -8.38
N PRO A 38 29.21 6.48 -9.16
CA PRO A 38 28.55 5.84 -10.29
C PRO A 38 29.59 5.41 -11.34
N GLU A 39 29.24 4.38 -12.11
CA GLU A 39 30.02 3.96 -13.28
C GLU A 39 30.19 5.13 -14.24
N ILE A 40 31.44 5.37 -14.68
CA ILE A 40 31.79 6.50 -15.55
C ILE A 40 31.56 6.20 -17.03
N ASP A 41 31.63 4.91 -17.41
CA ASP A 41 31.37 4.46 -18.76
C ASP A 41 29.87 4.16 -18.92
N PRO A 42 29.16 4.90 -19.78
CA PRO A 42 27.72 4.71 -19.89
C PRO A 42 27.37 3.30 -20.37
N ILE A 43 26.51 2.62 -19.63
CA ILE A 43 25.99 1.31 -20.02
C ILE A 43 24.74 1.50 -20.88
N PHE A 44 24.90 1.30 -22.19
CA PHE A 44 23.78 1.41 -23.13
C PHE A 44 22.88 0.18 -23.14
N PHE A 45 23.46 -0.98 -22.87
CA PHE A 45 22.75 -2.26 -22.87
C PHE A 45 23.43 -3.25 -21.92
N THR A 46 22.65 -3.90 -21.09
CA THR A 46 23.15 -4.88 -20.12
C THR A 46 23.12 -6.31 -20.65
N GLY A 47 22.54 -6.55 -21.83
CA GLY A 47 22.38 -7.89 -22.41
C GLY A 47 21.32 -8.74 -21.72
N ARG A 48 20.58 -8.19 -20.75
CA ARG A 48 19.60 -8.97 -19.97
C ARG A 48 18.36 -8.13 -19.66
N VAL A 49 17.20 -8.72 -19.97
CA VAL A 49 15.89 -8.20 -19.55
C VAL A 49 15.43 -8.95 -18.31
N TYR A 50 15.00 -8.22 -17.31
CA TYR A 50 14.50 -8.78 -16.06
C TYR A 50 13.15 -8.14 -15.73
N GLN A 51 12.14 -8.97 -15.46
CA GLN A 51 10.77 -8.54 -15.14
C GLN A 51 10.19 -7.52 -16.13
N GLY A 52 10.45 -7.68 -17.43
CA GLY A 52 9.98 -6.75 -18.45
C GLY A 52 10.70 -5.40 -18.49
N ALA A 53 11.64 -5.13 -17.58
CA ALA A 53 12.49 -3.95 -17.65
C ALA A 53 13.49 -4.09 -18.80
N GLU A 54 13.61 -3.07 -19.63
CA GLU A 54 14.69 -2.98 -20.59
C GLU A 54 16.01 -2.84 -19.84
N GLY A 55 16.99 -3.66 -20.20
CA GLY A 55 18.25 -3.81 -19.45
C GLY A 55 19.21 -2.64 -19.53
N TYR A 56 18.80 -1.44 -19.88
CA TYR A 56 19.66 -0.26 -19.93
C TYR A 56 19.08 0.90 -19.13
N ILE A 57 19.96 1.64 -18.48
CA ILE A 57 19.61 2.76 -17.61
C ILE A 57 20.02 4.12 -18.19
N TYR A 58 20.89 4.14 -19.24
CA TYR A 58 21.30 5.39 -19.86
C TYR A 58 20.08 6.24 -20.26
N PRO A 59 20.03 7.55 -19.95
CA PRO A 59 21.14 8.41 -19.50
C PRO A 59 21.27 8.57 -17.97
N TYR A 60 20.68 7.71 -17.18
CA TYR A 60 20.91 7.72 -15.73
C TYR A 60 22.29 7.15 -15.37
N PRO A 61 22.93 7.60 -14.29
CA PRO A 61 24.14 6.98 -13.77
C PRO A 61 23.83 5.60 -13.18
N LEU A 62 24.81 4.67 -13.31
CA LEU A 62 24.72 3.36 -12.69
C LEU A 62 25.48 3.35 -11.36
N TYR A 63 24.76 3.12 -10.27
CA TYR A 63 25.33 2.92 -8.93
C TYR A 63 25.31 1.43 -8.60
N ASP A 64 26.37 0.71 -8.87
CA ASP A 64 26.46 -0.74 -8.67
C ASP A 64 27.52 -1.17 -7.63
N VAL A 65 28.29 -0.21 -7.10
CA VAL A 65 29.27 -0.47 -6.05
C VAL A 65 28.65 -0.27 -4.68
N LEU A 66 28.23 -1.37 -4.04
CA LEU A 66 27.74 -1.37 -2.66
C LEU A 66 28.92 -1.53 -1.69
N THR A 67 28.77 -0.99 -0.48
CA THR A 67 29.78 -1.11 0.58
C THR A 67 29.14 -1.56 1.90
N GLU A 68 29.96 -2.14 2.77
CA GLU A 68 29.56 -2.49 4.16
C GLU A 68 29.79 -1.32 5.14
N LYS A 69 30.11 -0.14 4.65
CA LYS A 69 30.38 1.03 5.48
C LYS A 69 29.10 1.79 5.80
N GLN A 70 28.63 1.69 7.02
CA GLN A 70 27.49 2.43 7.52
C GLN A 70 27.94 3.76 8.14
N VAL A 71 27.22 4.83 7.86
CA VAL A 71 27.41 6.18 8.42
C VAL A 71 26.06 6.79 8.82
N GLN A 72 26.10 7.78 9.71
CA GLN A 72 24.94 8.62 9.96
C GLN A 72 24.86 9.69 8.86
N GLN A 73 23.88 9.56 7.98
CA GLN A 73 23.68 10.49 6.86
C GLN A 73 22.47 11.39 7.13
N ASP A 74 22.63 12.69 6.85
CA ASP A 74 21.53 13.65 6.93
C ASP A 74 20.64 13.51 5.68
N TYR A 75 19.32 13.37 5.91
CA TYR A 75 18.29 13.38 4.89
C TYR A 75 17.27 14.47 5.13
N ASN A 76 16.76 15.06 4.08
CA ASN A 76 15.61 15.93 4.15
C ASN A 76 14.33 15.08 4.19
N VAL A 77 13.85 14.76 5.36
CA VAL A 77 12.63 13.97 5.56
C VAL A 77 11.41 14.87 5.48
N LEU A 78 10.52 14.58 4.54
CA LEU A 78 9.24 15.27 4.44
C LEU A 78 8.20 14.52 5.28
N ARG A 79 7.76 15.16 6.37
CA ARG A 79 6.78 14.62 7.31
C ARG A 79 5.38 15.13 7.01
N LEU A 80 4.42 14.24 7.09
CA LEU A 80 3.00 14.52 6.89
C LEU A 80 2.20 13.70 7.90
N ASP A 81 1.56 14.35 8.88
CA ASP A 81 0.84 13.65 9.94
C ASP A 81 -0.46 14.33 10.33
N ASN A 82 -1.36 13.57 10.93
CA ASN A 82 -2.52 14.01 11.66
C ASN A 82 -2.62 13.25 12.99
N GLN A 83 -3.78 13.23 13.62
CA GLN A 83 -3.98 12.50 14.87
C GLN A 83 -3.89 10.97 14.71
N TYR A 84 -4.09 10.41 13.50
CA TYR A 84 -4.19 8.97 13.27
C TYR A 84 -2.94 8.38 12.60
N VAL A 85 -2.34 9.10 11.67
CA VAL A 85 -1.24 8.58 10.86
C VAL A 85 -0.03 9.51 10.85
N ASP A 86 1.16 8.94 10.75
CA ASP A 86 2.43 9.63 10.53
C ASP A 86 3.14 9.04 9.31
N ILE A 87 3.50 9.87 8.36
CA ILE A 87 4.10 9.51 7.07
C ILE A 87 5.44 10.23 6.91
N ALA A 88 6.47 9.49 6.51
CA ALA A 88 7.78 10.02 6.15
C ALA A 88 8.09 9.73 4.68
N ILE A 89 8.54 10.75 3.95
CA ILE A 89 8.91 10.65 2.53
C ILE A 89 10.36 11.07 2.36
N LEU A 90 11.14 10.31 1.57
CA LEU A 90 12.54 10.60 1.25
C LEU A 90 12.70 11.05 -0.21
N PRO A 91 12.79 12.35 -0.49
CA PRO A 91 13.02 12.86 -1.85
C PRO A 91 14.35 12.40 -2.44
N GLU A 92 15.39 12.27 -1.63
CA GLU A 92 16.74 11.86 -2.05
C GLU A 92 16.80 10.40 -2.52
N ILE A 93 15.79 9.60 -2.13
CA ILE A 93 15.70 8.18 -2.51
C ILE A 93 14.39 7.95 -3.27
N GLY A 94 14.31 8.52 -4.49
CA GLY A 94 13.22 8.30 -5.42
C GLY A 94 11.86 8.84 -4.99
N GLY A 95 11.77 9.66 -3.93
CA GLY A 95 10.52 10.21 -3.43
C GLY A 95 9.55 9.19 -2.86
N ARG A 96 10.08 8.07 -2.37
CA ARG A 96 9.30 6.99 -1.76
C ARG A 96 8.68 7.41 -0.43
N ILE A 97 7.56 6.82 -0.07
CA ILE A 97 7.16 6.78 1.33
C ILE A 97 8.13 5.82 2.04
N PHE A 98 8.92 6.35 2.97
CA PHE A 98 9.92 5.57 3.70
C PHE A 98 9.31 4.87 4.93
N ALA A 99 8.39 5.56 5.60
CA ALA A 99 7.70 5.04 6.77
C ALA A 99 6.26 5.51 6.81
N ALA A 100 5.37 4.67 7.35
CA ALA A 100 4.00 5.02 7.68
C ALA A 100 3.52 4.21 8.88
N SER A 101 2.97 4.90 9.88
CA SER A 101 2.48 4.29 11.10
C SER A 101 1.08 4.77 11.49
N ASP A 102 0.32 3.87 12.11
CA ASP A 102 -0.91 4.17 12.84
C ASP A 102 -0.55 4.66 14.24
N LYS A 103 -0.79 5.94 14.51
CA LYS A 103 -0.48 6.60 15.80
C LYS A 103 -1.36 6.11 16.96
N THR A 104 -2.42 5.37 16.67
CA THR A 104 -3.37 4.91 17.69
C THR A 104 -2.98 3.58 18.34
N ASN A 105 -2.05 2.83 17.69
CA ASN A 105 -1.51 1.57 18.23
C ASN A 105 -0.04 1.34 17.86
N ASP A 106 0.65 2.35 17.34
CA ASP A 106 2.06 2.32 16.92
C ASP A 106 2.35 1.24 15.86
N TYR A 107 1.34 0.83 15.08
CA TYR A 107 1.51 -0.20 14.04
C TYR A 107 2.10 0.41 12.76
N PRO A 108 3.30 -0.06 12.31
CA PRO A 108 3.84 0.34 11.02
C PRO A 108 3.06 -0.36 9.90
N PHE A 109 2.08 0.34 9.31
CA PHE A 109 1.28 -0.25 8.25
C PHE A 109 1.98 -0.28 6.88
N PHE A 110 3.16 0.35 6.76
CA PHE A 110 4.15 0.06 5.73
C PHE A 110 5.45 -0.41 6.38
N TYR A 111 6.18 -1.29 5.72
CA TYR A 111 7.46 -1.78 6.20
C TYR A 111 8.44 -0.63 6.33
N THR A 112 8.94 -0.43 7.52
CA THR A 112 9.88 0.64 7.86
C THR A 112 11.22 0.05 8.22
N GLN A 113 12.27 0.46 7.51
CA GLN A 113 13.64 0.11 7.85
C GLN A 113 14.22 1.09 8.88
N THR A 114 15.06 0.58 9.77
CA THR A 114 15.82 1.39 10.74
C THR A 114 16.99 2.13 10.11
N GLY A 115 17.34 1.80 8.86
CA GLY A 115 18.41 2.43 8.09
C GLY A 115 18.18 2.34 6.59
N VAL A 116 19.02 3.01 5.83
CA VAL A 116 19.07 2.92 4.37
C VAL A 116 20.12 1.89 3.98
N LYS A 117 19.69 0.71 3.58
CA LYS A 117 20.54 -0.39 3.12
C LYS A 117 20.24 -0.74 1.67
N PRO A 118 20.96 -0.19 0.71
CA PRO A 118 20.74 -0.48 -0.71
C PRO A 118 21.16 -1.89 -1.07
N ALA A 119 20.48 -2.49 -2.03
CA ALA A 119 20.82 -3.76 -2.66
C ALA A 119 20.81 -3.62 -4.18
N LEU A 120 21.45 -4.57 -4.88
CA LEU A 120 21.36 -4.66 -6.34
C LEU A 120 20.26 -5.65 -6.70
N ILE A 121 19.14 -5.12 -7.18
CA ILE A 121 18.04 -5.92 -7.68
C ILE A 121 17.79 -5.59 -9.15
N GLY A 122 17.87 -6.60 -10.00
CA GLY A 122 17.85 -6.39 -11.45
C GLY A 122 19.12 -5.67 -11.94
N MET A 123 18.98 -4.90 -13.01
CA MET A 123 20.11 -4.29 -13.73
C MET A 123 20.12 -2.75 -13.64
N LEU A 124 19.41 -2.17 -12.69
CA LEU A 124 19.27 -0.71 -12.59
C LEU A 124 20.17 -0.07 -11.53
N GLY A 125 21.03 -0.86 -10.88
CA GLY A 125 21.93 -0.38 -9.82
C GLY A 125 21.30 -0.41 -8.44
N ALA A 126 21.76 0.47 -7.56
CA ALA A 126 21.32 0.54 -6.18
C ALA A 126 19.80 0.76 -6.07
N TRP A 127 19.19 -0.01 -5.19
CA TRP A 127 17.76 0.01 -4.92
C TRP A 127 17.51 -0.19 -3.42
N LEU A 128 16.47 0.43 -2.88
CA LEU A 128 16.07 0.29 -1.49
C LEU A 128 14.75 -0.47 -1.40
N SER A 129 14.66 -1.46 -0.51
CA SER A 129 13.41 -2.12 -0.14
C SER A 129 12.62 -1.29 0.88
N GLY A 130 11.39 -1.69 1.17
CA GLY A 130 10.55 -1.08 2.21
C GLY A 130 9.75 0.13 1.77
N GLY A 131 8.79 0.53 2.60
CA GLY A 131 7.90 1.63 2.35
C GLY A 131 7.06 1.47 1.08
N VAL A 132 6.92 2.54 0.31
CA VAL A 132 6.23 2.52 -1.00
C VAL A 132 7.14 3.04 -2.08
N GLU A 133 7.47 2.19 -3.05
CA GLU A 133 8.17 2.56 -4.27
C GLU A 133 7.17 2.86 -5.38
N TRP A 134 7.39 3.98 -6.10
CA TRP A 134 6.60 4.36 -7.25
C TRP A 134 7.25 3.87 -8.54
N ASN A 135 6.71 2.85 -9.17
CA ASN A 135 7.19 2.33 -10.45
C ASN A 135 6.44 3.02 -11.60
N ILE A 136 7.07 4.02 -12.19
CA ILE A 136 6.59 4.83 -13.32
C ILE A 136 7.81 5.33 -14.11
N PRO A 137 7.84 5.19 -15.44
CA PRO A 137 6.93 4.47 -16.33
C PRO A 137 7.28 3.00 -16.46
N ASP A 138 8.31 2.55 -15.75
CA ASP A 138 8.84 1.19 -15.77
C ASP A 138 8.91 0.60 -14.37
N HIS A 139 9.16 -0.69 -14.32
CA HIS A 139 9.44 -1.46 -13.11
C HIS A 139 10.87 -2.04 -13.16
N HIS A 140 11.70 -1.86 -12.21
CA HIS A 140 11.87 -0.80 -11.25
C HIS A 140 12.37 0.46 -11.96
N ARG A 141 12.03 1.64 -11.45
CA ARG A 141 12.44 2.90 -12.06
C ARG A 141 13.94 3.13 -11.85
N ALA A 142 14.64 3.57 -12.93
CA ALA A 142 16.09 3.84 -12.89
C ALA A 142 16.48 4.87 -11.81
N SER A 143 15.61 5.84 -11.53
CA SER A 143 15.80 6.87 -10.51
C SER A 143 15.25 6.51 -9.12
N SER A 144 14.91 5.23 -8.86
CA SER A 144 14.32 4.83 -7.56
C SER A 144 15.25 5.03 -6.36
N TYR A 145 16.56 5.12 -6.58
CA TYR A 145 17.59 5.43 -5.58
C TYR A 145 18.32 6.75 -5.87
N MET A 146 17.61 7.71 -6.44
CA MET A 146 18.16 9.02 -6.82
C MET A 146 17.26 10.15 -6.30
N PRO A 147 17.83 11.36 -6.09
CA PRO A 147 17.03 12.52 -5.75
C PRO A 147 16.02 12.87 -6.85
N ILE A 148 14.80 13.20 -6.46
CA ILE A 148 13.77 13.72 -7.36
C ILE A 148 13.18 15.02 -6.84
N ASN A 149 12.43 15.72 -7.71
CA ASN A 149 11.79 16.97 -7.35
C ASN A 149 10.62 16.75 -6.38
N TRP A 150 10.38 17.74 -5.52
CA TRP A 150 9.26 17.72 -4.59
C TRP A 150 8.73 19.12 -4.31
N THR A 151 7.49 19.20 -3.84
CA THR A 151 6.87 20.43 -3.33
C THR A 151 5.77 20.08 -2.32
N MET A 152 5.46 21.05 -1.46
CA MET A 152 4.40 20.96 -0.46
C MET A 152 3.23 21.85 -0.83
N LYS A 153 2.01 21.37 -0.58
CA LYS A 153 0.78 22.13 -0.84
C LYS A 153 -0.22 21.96 0.29
N GLU A 154 -0.76 23.04 0.77
CA GLU A 154 -1.96 23.07 1.60
C GLU A 154 -3.19 23.21 0.69
N ASN A 155 -4.23 22.41 0.93
CA ASN A 155 -5.45 22.38 0.12
C ASN A 155 -6.60 23.06 0.87
N GLU A 156 -7.61 23.51 0.13
CA GLU A 156 -8.77 24.26 0.65
C GLU A 156 -9.62 23.44 1.62
N ASP A 157 -9.60 22.10 1.50
CA ASP A 157 -10.30 21.15 2.37
C ASP A 157 -9.54 20.83 3.67
N GLY A 158 -8.43 21.53 3.92
CA GLY A 158 -7.57 21.32 5.09
C GLY A 158 -6.61 20.15 4.94
N SER A 159 -6.69 19.35 3.89
CA SER A 159 -5.70 18.33 3.60
C SER A 159 -4.38 18.97 3.18
N LYS A 160 -3.28 18.27 3.43
CA LYS A 160 -1.95 18.68 2.97
C LYS A 160 -1.36 17.60 2.09
N THR A 161 -0.65 18.02 1.05
CA THR A 161 -0.10 17.13 0.02
C THR A 161 1.37 17.40 -0.20
N ILE A 162 2.17 16.34 -0.18
CA ILE A 162 3.56 16.36 -0.63
C ILE A 162 3.60 15.75 -2.02
N TRP A 163 4.00 16.55 -3.01
CA TRP A 163 4.18 16.12 -4.38
C TRP A 163 5.64 15.73 -4.60
N VAL A 164 5.84 14.56 -5.21
CA VAL A 164 7.13 14.09 -5.69
C VAL A 164 7.00 13.74 -7.17
N GLY A 165 8.05 13.93 -7.97
CA GLY A 165 7.98 13.62 -9.40
C GLY A 165 9.18 14.10 -10.19
N GLU A 166 9.22 13.69 -11.44
CA GLU A 166 10.29 14.04 -12.40
C GLU A 166 9.82 13.97 -13.86
N THR A 167 10.69 14.39 -14.78
CA THR A 167 10.64 13.95 -16.16
C THR A 167 11.60 12.79 -16.30
N GLU A 168 11.06 11.59 -16.53
CA GLU A 168 11.87 10.39 -16.73
C GLU A 168 12.68 10.50 -18.02
N LEU A 169 14.00 10.24 -17.94
CA LEU A 169 14.92 10.65 -19.01
C LEU A 169 14.93 9.71 -20.22
N ARG A 170 14.55 8.42 -20.06
CA ARG A 170 14.56 7.43 -21.15
C ARG A 170 13.35 7.59 -22.07
N HIS A 171 12.15 7.65 -21.48
CA HIS A 171 10.87 7.76 -22.19
C HIS A 171 10.36 9.19 -22.26
N ARG A 172 10.93 10.10 -21.45
CA ARG A 172 10.54 11.51 -21.32
C ARG A 172 9.09 11.71 -20.88
N LEU A 173 8.50 10.71 -20.25
CA LEU A 173 7.24 10.86 -19.58
C LEU A 173 7.41 11.73 -18.33
N LYS A 174 6.47 12.63 -18.08
CA LYS A 174 6.40 13.37 -16.83
C LYS A 174 5.47 12.63 -15.89
N TRP A 175 5.92 12.39 -14.68
CA TRP A 175 5.07 11.81 -13.65
C TRP A 175 5.18 12.60 -12.35
N SER A 176 4.11 12.56 -11.58
CA SER A 176 4.09 13.02 -10.21
C SER A 176 3.13 12.18 -9.37
N VAL A 177 3.49 12.05 -8.10
CA VAL A 177 2.64 11.44 -7.06
C VAL A 177 2.47 12.44 -5.94
N GLY A 178 1.21 12.80 -5.66
CA GLY A 178 0.83 13.63 -4.51
C GLY A 178 0.38 12.76 -3.35
N VAL A 179 1.20 12.65 -2.31
CA VAL A 179 0.86 11.96 -1.06
C VAL A 179 0.10 12.92 -0.17
N SER A 180 -1.16 12.62 0.13
CA SER A 180 -2.06 13.50 0.88
C SER A 180 -2.54 12.83 2.17
N VAL A 181 -2.61 13.63 3.24
CA VAL A 181 -3.27 13.29 4.50
C VAL A 181 -4.39 14.30 4.74
N TYR A 182 -5.50 13.84 5.30
CA TYR A 182 -6.72 14.60 5.49
C TYR A 182 -7.00 14.83 6.98
N PRO A 183 -7.61 15.96 7.35
CA PRO A 183 -8.18 16.09 8.70
C PRO A 183 -9.15 14.94 8.99
N ASN A 184 -9.14 14.42 10.19
CA ASN A 184 -10.12 13.43 10.66
C ASN A 184 -10.17 12.09 9.87
N ARG A 185 -9.15 11.75 9.06
CA ARG A 185 -9.07 10.49 8.32
C ARG A 185 -7.78 9.73 8.66
N SER A 186 -7.90 8.41 8.80
CA SER A 186 -6.75 7.53 9.04
C SER A 186 -6.10 7.01 7.75
N TRP A 187 -6.42 7.56 6.60
CA TRP A 187 -5.83 7.13 5.35
C TRP A 187 -4.74 8.06 4.82
N VAL A 188 -3.89 7.49 3.98
CA VAL A 188 -3.01 8.21 3.07
C VAL A 188 -3.50 8.00 1.64
N GLU A 189 -3.66 9.08 0.88
CA GLU A 189 -4.02 9.04 -0.54
C GLU A 189 -2.80 9.34 -1.40
N ALA A 190 -2.57 8.53 -2.43
CA ALA A 190 -1.66 8.86 -3.52
C ALA A 190 -2.47 9.30 -4.74
N LYS A 191 -2.20 10.52 -5.21
CA LYS A 191 -2.75 11.12 -6.43
C LYS A 191 -1.69 11.00 -7.52
N ILE A 192 -1.92 10.14 -8.49
CA ILE A 192 -0.98 9.83 -9.55
C ILE A 192 -1.31 10.65 -10.79
N LYS A 193 -0.29 11.25 -11.39
CA LYS A 193 -0.40 11.95 -12.68
C LYS A 193 0.74 11.56 -13.59
N VAL A 194 0.41 11.10 -14.79
CA VAL A 194 1.37 10.76 -15.85
C VAL A 194 1.01 11.52 -17.11
N ILE A 195 2.01 12.15 -17.72
CA ILE A 195 1.84 12.99 -18.93
C ILE A 195 2.82 12.50 -19.98
N ASN A 196 2.34 12.27 -21.20
CA ASN A 196 3.20 12.08 -22.37
C ASN A 196 3.36 13.39 -23.14
N PRO A 197 4.40 14.20 -22.91
CA PRO A 197 4.63 15.43 -23.65
C PRO A 197 5.32 15.20 -25.02
N THR A 198 5.65 13.96 -25.35
CA THR A 198 6.36 13.62 -26.58
C THR A 198 5.39 13.53 -27.78
N PRO A 199 5.89 13.68 -29.02
CA PRO A 199 5.06 13.50 -30.21
C PRO A 199 4.82 12.03 -30.58
N MET A 200 5.25 11.08 -29.75
CA MET A 200 5.14 9.65 -30.00
C MET A 200 4.30 8.95 -28.92
N ILE A 201 3.66 7.85 -29.30
CA ILE A 201 3.04 6.94 -28.32
C ILE A 201 4.15 6.33 -27.48
N GLN A 202 3.98 6.30 -26.18
CA GLN A 202 4.91 5.72 -25.22
C GLN A 202 4.26 4.53 -24.49
N SER A 203 5.07 3.54 -24.13
CA SER A 203 4.66 2.52 -23.17
C SER A 203 4.61 3.13 -21.76
N MET A 204 3.69 2.65 -20.95
CA MET A 204 3.54 3.05 -19.56
C MET A 204 3.20 1.84 -18.69
N LEU A 205 3.93 1.70 -17.63
CA LEU A 205 3.61 0.81 -16.52
C LEU A 205 3.51 1.64 -15.24
N TYR A 206 2.48 1.40 -14.46
CA TYR A 206 2.36 1.94 -13.11
C TYR A 206 2.08 0.82 -12.12
N TRP A 207 2.94 0.73 -11.11
CA TRP A 207 2.72 -0.10 -9.93
C TRP A 207 3.25 0.62 -8.68
N ALA A 208 2.44 0.64 -7.63
CA ALA A 208 2.92 0.99 -6.30
C ALA A 208 3.38 -0.31 -5.59
N ASN A 209 4.67 -0.39 -5.32
CA ASN A 209 5.24 -1.50 -4.55
C ASN A 209 5.17 -1.14 -3.07
N VAL A 210 4.17 -1.66 -2.39
CA VAL A 210 3.91 -1.39 -0.98
C VAL A 210 4.44 -2.53 -0.14
N SER A 211 5.52 -2.29 0.58
CA SER A 211 6.09 -3.27 1.50
C SER A 211 5.37 -3.24 2.85
N VAL A 212 5.12 -4.41 3.42
CA VAL A 212 4.53 -4.60 4.75
C VAL A 212 5.31 -5.65 5.53
N HIS A 213 5.43 -5.47 6.86
CA HIS A 213 6.05 -6.50 7.70
C HIS A 213 5.27 -7.80 7.62
N CYS A 214 5.97 -8.93 7.57
CA CYS A 214 5.34 -10.24 7.57
C CYS A 214 6.04 -11.22 8.52
N ASN A 215 5.29 -12.23 8.93
CA ASN A 215 5.70 -13.31 9.82
C ASN A 215 4.73 -14.48 9.67
N ASP A 216 4.91 -15.56 10.44
CA ASP A 216 4.08 -16.78 10.38
C ASP A 216 2.58 -16.53 10.63
N GLN A 217 2.22 -15.38 11.20
CA GLN A 217 0.84 -14.99 11.47
C GLN A 217 0.31 -13.94 10.49
N TYR A 218 1.05 -13.67 9.42
CA TYR A 218 0.64 -12.72 8.40
C TYR A 218 -0.11 -13.39 7.25
N GLN A 219 -1.27 -12.85 6.93
CA GLN A 219 -2.12 -13.28 5.82
C GLN A 219 -2.28 -12.18 4.78
N VAL A 220 -2.02 -12.52 3.51
CA VAL A 220 -2.43 -11.70 2.36
C VAL A 220 -3.92 -11.93 2.09
N ILE A 221 -4.67 -10.87 1.90
CA ILE A 221 -6.11 -10.93 1.71
C ILE A 221 -6.48 -10.34 0.35
N PHE A 222 -6.68 -11.21 -0.63
CA PHE A 222 -7.38 -10.85 -1.86
C PHE A 222 -8.89 -10.78 -1.60
N PRO A 223 -9.62 -10.01 -2.41
CA PRO A 223 -11.08 -10.02 -2.33
C PRO A 223 -11.68 -11.42 -2.40
N PRO A 224 -12.80 -11.69 -1.70
CA PRO A 224 -13.38 -13.04 -1.61
C PRO A 224 -13.94 -13.58 -2.93
N ASP A 225 -14.06 -12.76 -3.98
CA ASP A 225 -14.44 -13.17 -5.33
C ASP A 225 -13.24 -13.70 -6.15
N VAL A 226 -12.01 -13.56 -5.65
CA VAL A 226 -10.81 -14.13 -6.30
C VAL A 226 -10.78 -15.64 -6.07
N GLN A 227 -10.81 -16.39 -7.16
CA GLN A 227 -10.75 -17.87 -7.14
C GLN A 227 -9.47 -18.42 -7.76
N PHE A 228 -8.71 -17.56 -8.47
CA PHE A 228 -7.49 -17.94 -9.16
C PHE A 228 -6.38 -16.92 -8.92
N GLY A 229 -5.15 -17.43 -8.84
CA GLY A 229 -3.93 -16.64 -8.85
C GLY A 229 -3.11 -16.96 -10.11
N ALA A 230 -2.42 -15.96 -10.65
CA ALA A 230 -1.48 -16.12 -11.76
C ALA A 230 -0.06 -15.82 -11.29
N ASP A 231 0.93 -16.54 -11.84
CA ASP A 231 2.33 -16.21 -11.63
C ASP A 231 2.75 -14.94 -12.41
N HIS A 232 3.97 -14.48 -12.17
CA HIS A 232 4.49 -13.24 -12.74
C HIS A 232 4.50 -13.22 -14.28
N HIS A 233 4.66 -14.36 -14.93
CA HIS A 233 4.76 -14.47 -16.38
C HIS A 233 3.45 -14.91 -17.06
N LYS A 234 2.36 -15.12 -16.29
CA LYS A 234 1.10 -15.70 -16.76
C LYS A 234 1.27 -17.07 -17.40
N VAL A 235 2.27 -17.84 -16.98
CA VAL A 235 2.52 -19.20 -17.48
C VAL A 235 1.81 -20.22 -16.61
N TYR A 236 1.75 -19.96 -15.30
CA TYR A 236 1.12 -20.83 -14.33
C TYR A 236 -0.04 -20.13 -13.65
N PHE A 237 -1.12 -20.87 -13.49
CA PHE A 237 -2.29 -20.47 -12.73
C PHE A 237 -2.50 -21.47 -11.59
N THR A 238 -3.05 -21.03 -10.51
CA THR A 238 -3.40 -21.85 -9.36
C THR A 238 -4.76 -21.44 -8.82
N ASN A 239 -5.43 -22.36 -8.15
CA ASN A 239 -6.59 -22.01 -7.34
C ASN A 239 -6.16 -21.07 -6.19
N TRP A 240 -7.08 -20.25 -5.72
CA TRP A 240 -6.87 -19.34 -4.62
C TRP A 240 -8.01 -19.47 -3.59
N PRO A 241 -7.73 -19.50 -2.26
CA PRO A 241 -6.39 -19.46 -1.66
C PRO A 241 -5.67 -20.81 -1.57
N ILE A 242 -6.38 -21.92 -1.76
CA ILE A 242 -5.79 -23.28 -1.69
C ILE A 242 -5.18 -23.60 -3.04
N GLY A 243 -3.86 -23.61 -3.06
CA GLY A 243 -3.09 -23.70 -4.29
C GLY A 243 -2.65 -25.10 -4.65
N GLU A 244 -2.15 -25.22 -5.88
CA GLU A 244 -1.48 -26.40 -6.39
C GLU A 244 0.03 -26.28 -6.21
N ALA A 245 0.76 -27.40 -6.19
CA ALA A 245 2.19 -27.47 -5.89
C ALA A 245 3.14 -26.66 -6.79
N ASN A 246 2.65 -26.09 -7.88
CA ASN A 246 3.45 -25.42 -8.91
C ASN A 246 3.80 -23.95 -8.58
N LEU A 247 3.23 -23.34 -7.55
CA LEU A 247 3.46 -21.93 -7.19
C LEU A 247 4.17 -21.69 -5.84
N GLY A 248 4.88 -22.68 -5.31
CA GLY A 248 5.91 -22.40 -4.32
C GLY A 248 5.65 -22.80 -2.87
N SER A 249 4.57 -23.48 -2.62
CA SER A 249 4.32 -24.25 -1.40
C SER A 249 3.98 -25.69 -1.75
N GLY A 250 3.63 -26.51 -0.77
CA GLY A 250 3.16 -27.86 -1.00
C GLY A 250 1.81 -27.91 -1.74
N GLU A 251 1.40 -29.09 -2.16
CA GLU A 251 0.08 -29.33 -2.72
C GLU A 251 -1.00 -29.08 -1.65
N ASN A 252 -2.05 -28.35 -2.03
CA ASN A 252 -3.16 -27.95 -1.15
C ASN A 252 -2.80 -26.99 0.01
N ASP A 253 -1.68 -26.28 -0.08
CA ASP A 253 -1.36 -25.24 0.89
C ASP A 253 -2.21 -24.00 0.68
N ASP A 254 -2.53 -23.31 1.78
CA ASP A 254 -3.19 -22.01 1.75
C ASP A 254 -2.16 -20.93 1.41
N LEU A 255 -2.15 -20.49 0.14
CA LEU A 255 -1.23 -19.49 -0.41
C LEU A 255 -1.47 -18.08 0.12
N SER A 256 -2.49 -17.85 0.92
CA SER A 256 -2.69 -16.56 1.55
C SER A 256 -1.76 -16.34 2.75
N TRP A 257 -1.16 -17.38 3.33
CA TRP A 257 -0.30 -17.29 4.49
C TRP A 257 1.19 -17.27 4.13
N TRP A 258 1.91 -16.25 4.60
CA TRP A 258 3.35 -16.13 4.37
C TRP A 258 4.15 -17.37 4.79
N LYS A 259 3.81 -17.98 5.92
CA LYS A 259 4.49 -19.17 6.46
C LYS A 259 4.49 -20.38 5.50
N ASN A 260 3.56 -20.44 4.55
CA ASN A 260 3.43 -21.57 3.63
C ASN A 260 4.37 -21.45 2.42
N PHE A 261 5.09 -20.32 2.27
CA PHE A 261 6.04 -20.12 1.17
C PHE A 261 7.45 -20.56 1.54
N THR A 262 7.66 -21.87 1.62
CA THR A 262 8.96 -22.50 1.96
C THR A 262 9.93 -22.59 0.78
N GLY A 263 9.53 -22.17 -0.41
CA GLY A 263 10.33 -22.11 -1.62
C GLY A 263 11.01 -20.73 -1.82
N ASN A 264 11.50 -20.51 -3.04
CA ASN A 264 12.11 -19.25 -3.45
C ASN A 264 11.06 -18.12 -3.60
N SER A 265 11.54 -16.91 -3.89
CA SER A 265 10.70 -15.73 -4.14
C SER A 265 9.56 -15.98 -5.12
N ARG A 266 8.39 -15.44 -4.85
CA ARG A 266 7.17 -15.61 -5.64
C ARG A 266 6.37 -14.33 -5.76
N SER A 267 5.67 -14.19 -6.90
CA SER A 267 4.59 -13.24 -7.10
C SER A 267 3.32 -13.99 -7.45
N ILE A 268 2.22 -13.62 -6.83
CA ILE A 268 0.89 -14.12 -7.22
C ILE A 268 -0.03 -12.92 -7.44
N PHE A 269 -0.62 -12.86 -8.64
CA PHE A 269 -1.60 -11.86 -9.04
C PHE A 269 -3.01 -12.40 -8.81
N ALA A 270 -3.89 -11.59 -8.23
CA ALA A 270 -5.30 -11.88 -8.16
C ALA A 270 -5.91 -11.82 -9.56
N TRP A 271 -6.69 -12.82 -9.92
CA TRP A 271 -7.29 -12.91 -11.25
C TRP A 271 -8.80 -12.70 -11.17
N GLY A 272 -9.31 -11.71 -11.92
CA GLY A 272 -10.74 -11.55 -12.19
C GLY A 272 -11.58 -10.96 -11.04
N SER A 273 -11.00 -10.12 -10.15
CA SER A 273 -11.77 -9.52 -9.05
C SER A 273 -12.64 -8.34 -9.49
N GLU A 274 -13.89 -8.35 -9.06
CA GLU A 274 -14.88 -7.28 -9.20
C GLU A 274 -14.88 -6.30 -7.99
N MET A 275 -14.00 -6.51 -7.01
CA MET A 275 -13.91 -5.70 -5.81
C MET A 275 -12.71 -4.75 -5.85
N SER A 276 -12.80 -3.63 -5.13
CA SER A 276 -11.89 -2.49 -5.23
C SER A 276 -10.82 -2.45 -4.13
N PHE A 277 -10.51 -3.56 -3.44
CA PHE A 277 -9.53 -3.57 -2.35
C PHE A 277 -8.50 -4.68 -2.47
N LEU A 278 -7.39 -4.48 -1.76
CA LEU A 278 -6.37 -5.47 -1.43
C LEU A 278 -5.99 -5.24 0.04
N ALA A 279 -5.78 -6.30 0.81
CA ALA A 279 -5.39 -6.16 2.20
C ALA A 279 -4.34 -7.18 2.63
N GLY A 280 -3.73 -6.94 3.77
CA GLY A 280 -2.94 -7.90 4.52
C GLY A 280 -3.19 -7.71 6.01
N TYR A 281 -3.12 -8.79 6.78
CA TYR A 281 -3.41 -8.76 8.21
C TYR A 281 -2.41 -9.62 9.00
N ASP A 282 -1.82 -9.01 10.01
CA ASP A 282 -0.99 -9.68 11.01
C ASP A 282 -1.85 -10.05 12.22
N TYR A 283 -2.19 -11.32 12.36
CA TYR A 283 -3.02 -11.81 13.45
C TYR A 283 -2.30 -11.76 14.80
N GLY A 284 -0.96 -11.75 14.80
CA GLY A 284 -0.17 -11.60 16.02
C GLY A 284 -0.17 -10.17 16.55
N LYS A 285 -0.25 -9.19 15.67
CA LYS A 285 -0.36 -7.77 16.01
C LYS A 285 -1.81 -7.29 16.08
N ASP A 286 -2.74 -8.10 15.60
CA ASP A 286 -4.15 -7.76 15.45
C ASP A 286 -4.36 -6.46 14.64
N ALA A 287 -3.55 -6.31 13.60
CA ALA A 287 -3.51 -5.12 12.75
C ALA A 287 -3.10 -5.48 11.32
N GLY A 288 -3.33 -4.57 10.38
CA GLY A 288 -2.99 -4.81 8.99
C GLY A 288 -3.05 -3.54 8.14
N THR A 289 -2.90 -3.74 6.85
CA THR A 289 -2.93 -2.70 5.82
C THR A 289 -4.03 -2.98 4.82
N VAL A 290 -4.82 -1.98 4.51
CA VAL A 290 -5.86 -2.02 3.47
C VAL A 290 -5.53 -1.02 2.39
N HIS A 291 -5.64 -1.45 1.14
CA HIS A 291 -5.63 -0.62 -0.06
C HIS A 291 -7.02 -0.56 -0.68
N VAL A 292 -7.44 0.60 -1.15
CA VAL A 292 -8.68 0.79 -1.92
C VAL A 292 -8.41 1.69 -3.12
N ALA A 293 -8.88 1.28 -4.29
CA ALA A 293 -8.86 2.08 -5.51
C ALA A 293 -9.97 1.66 -6.48
N ASN A 294 -10.31 2.52 -7.42
CA ASN A 294 -11.24 2.17 -8.48
C ASN A 294 -10.68 1.04 -9.35
N ARG A 295 -11.26 -0.16 -9.26
CA ARG A 295 -10.82 -1.36 -9.98
C ARG A 295 -10.79 -1.23 -11.51
N HIS A 296 -11.57 -0.31 -12.07
CA HIS A 296 -11.57 -0.07 -13.52
C HIS A 296 -10.33 0.70 -14.00
N VAL A 297 -9.63 1.38 -13.09
CA VAL A 297 -8.40 2.13 -13.37
C VAL A 297 -7.18 1.45 -12.74
N VAL A 298 -7.35 0.86 -11.55
CA VAL A 298 -6.32 0.14 -10.80
C VAL A 298 -6.76 -1.32 -10.64
N PRO A 299 -6.75 -2.11 -11.73
CA PRO A 299 -7.17 -3.52 -11.69
C PRO A 299 -6.15 -4.43 -11.03
N GLY A 300 -4.86 -4.07 -11.11
CA GLY A 300 -3.76 -4.92 -10.65
C GLY A 300 -3.73 -5.05 -9.14
N LYS A 301 -3.76 -6.30 -8.67
CA LYS A 301 -3.59 -6.68 -7.27
C LYS A 301 -2.66 -7.87 -7.21
N LYS A 302 -1.53 -7.74 -6.52
CA LYS A 302 -0.60 -8.86 -6.36
C LYS A 302 0.11 -8.76 -5.03
N PHE A 303 0.72 -9.86 -4.62
CA PHE A 303 1.80 -9.80 -3.65
C PHE A 303 3.09 -10.40 -4.22
N PHE A 304 4.21 -9.95 -3.66
CA PHE A 304 5.52 -10.53 -3.86
C PHE A 304 6.13 -10.84 -2.50
N LEU A 305 6.86 -11.94 -2.41
CA LEU A 305 7.61 -12.31 -1.21
C LEU A 305 8.92 -13.01 -1.57
N TRP A 306 9.89 -12.95 -0.64
CA TRP A 306 11.21 -13.57 -0.80
C TRP A 306 11.23 -15.04 -0.40
N GLY A 307 10.14 -15.55 0.20
CA GLY A 307 10.09 -16.88 0.83
C GLY A 307 10.56 -16.84 2.29
N ASN A 308 10.40 -17.98 2.98
CA ASN A 308 10.81 -18.15 4.37
C ASN A 308 11.81 -19.30 4.57
N ASN A 309 12.44 -19.73 3.48
CA ASN A 309 13.53 -20.70 3.49
C ASN A 309 14.91 -20.02 3.60
N ALA A 310 16.01 -20.78 3.48
CA ALA A 310 17.36 -20.23 3.52
C ALA A 310 17.63 -19.12 2.49
N ASN A 311 16.97 -19.16 1.31
CA ASN A 311 17.04 -18.09 0.31
C ASN A 311 16.33 -16.82 0.80
N GLY A 312 15.13 -16.95 1.38
CA GLY A 312 14.40 -15.84 1.98
C GLY A 312 15.18 -15.20 3.13
N GLU A 313 15.82 -16.00 3.97
CA GLU A 313 16.69 -15.50 5.05
C GLU A 313 17.93 -14.75 4.51
N MET A 314 18.52 -15.25 3.44
CA MET A 314 19.63 -14.55 2.76
C MET A 314 19.17 -13.17 2.27
N TRP A 315 18.02 -13.10 1.59
CA TRP A 315 17.48 -11.84 1.10
C TRP A 315 17.12 -10.87 2.24
N ASN A 316 16.55 -11.37 3.33
CA ASN A 316 16.28 -10.56 4.52
C ASN A 316 17.56 -9.84 5.01
N LYS A 317 18.68 -10.57 5.09
CA LYS A 317 19.98 -10.00 5.50
C LYS A 317 20.61 -9.06 4.47
N ILE A 318 20.34 -9.27 3.17
CA ILE A 318 20.83 -8.39 2.11
C ILE A 318 20.06 -7.05 2.13
N LEU A 319 18.76 -7.11 2.37
CA LEU A 319 17.85 -5.98 2.20
C LEU A 319 17.70 -5.11 3.45
N SER A 320 17.91 -5.69 4.63
CA SER A 320 17.86 -4.98 5.92
C SER A 320 18.85 -5.60 6.90
N ASP A 321 19.02 -5.01 8.07
CA ASP A 321 19.83 -5.60 9.14
C ASP A 321 18.98 -6.49 10.06
N ASN A 322 18.10 -5.85 10.85
CA ASN A 322 17.30 -6.54 11.86
C ASN A 322 15.81 -6.16 11.81
N ASP A 323 15.35 -5.61 10.69
CA ASP A 323 13.98 -5.11 10.58
C ASP A 323 12.95 -6.22 10.30
N GLY A 324 13.43 -7.46 10.08
CA GLY A 324 12.62 -8.63 9.84
C GLY A 324 12.15 -8.78 8.39
N HIS A 325 11.35 -9.80 8.15
CA HIS A 325 10.82 -10.09 6.82
C HIS A 325 9.73 -9.11 6.40
N TYR A 326 9.63 -8.92 5.10
CA TYR A 326 8.54 -8.20 4.47
C TYR A 326 8.01 -8.93 3.22
N LEU A 327 6.81 -8.60 2.86
CA LEU A 327 6.23 -8.88 1.56
C LEU A 327 5.70 -7.59 0.94
N GLU A 328 5.43 -7.61 -0.35
CA GLU A 328 4.88 -6.45 -1.07
C GLU A 328 3.41 -6.71 -1.41
N LEU A 329 2.52 -5.82 -0.96
CA LEU A 329 1.13 -5.72 -1.40
C LEU A 329 1.07 -4.71 -2.54
N MET A 330 1.26 -5.20 -3.76
CA MET A 330 1.45 -4.33 -4.92
C MET A 330 0.12 -4.08 -5.64
N VAL A 331 -0.04 -2.85 -6.13
CA VAL A 331 -1.22 -2.43 -6.87
C VAL A 331 -0.85 -1.71 -8.15
N GLY A 332 -1.51 -2.09 -9.26
CA GLY A 332 -1.17 -1.63 -10.60
C GLY A 332 -2.30 -0.92 -11.31
N GLY A 333 -1.96 0.20 -11.97
CA GLY A 333 -2.88 0.97 -12.79
C GLY A 333 -2.82 0.59 -14.28
N TYR A 334 -3.97 0.51 -14.92
CA TYR A 334 -4.14 0.22 -16.36
C TYR A 334 -3.67 -1.16 -16.83
N SER A 335 -3.08 -1.95 -15.97
CA SER A 335 -2.74 -3.35 -16.22
C SER A 335 -3.05 -4.19 -14.99
N ASP A 336 -3.48 -5.41 -15.19
CA ASP A 336 -3.82 -6.38 -14.13
C ASP A 336 -2.62 -7.25 -13.75
N ASN A 337 -1.56 -7.21 -14.53
CA ASN A 337 -0.36 -8.01 -14.33
C ASN A 337 0.90 -7.25 -14.74
N GLN A 338 2.01 -7.39 -14.01
CA GLN A 338 3.35 -7.07 -14.47
C GLN A 338 3.92 -8.28 -15.22
N PRO A 339 4.64 -8.10 -16.30
CA PRO A 339 5.12 -6.84 -16.88
C PRO A 339 4.23 -6.29 -18.00
N ASP A 340 2.94 -6.47 -17.96
CA ASP A 340 2.05 -5.92 -18.98
C ASP A 340 2.04 -4.41 -18.95
N TYR A 341 2.25 -3.80 -20.11
CA TYR A 341 2.25 -2.36 -20.29
C TYR A 341 0.92 -1.86 -20.85
N SER A 342 0.58 -0.62 -20.52
CA SER A 342 -0.43 0.17 -21.24
C SER A 342 0.26 1.19 -22.13
N TRP A 343 -0.51 1.89 -22.97
CA TRP A 343 0.00 2.87 -23.92
C TRP A 343 -0.59 4.24 -23.63
N ILE A 344 0.24 5.28 -23.67
CA ILE A 344 -0.14 6.66 -23.47
C ILE A 344 0.14 7.46 -24.75
N ASN A 345 -0.90 8.08 -25.32
CA ASN A 345 -0.80 8.82 -26.58
C ASN A 345 -0.07 10.15 -26.41
N PRO A 346 0.44 10.78 -27.51
CA PRO A 346 1.00 12.10 -27.48
C PRO A 346 0.03 13.11 -26.86
N GLY A 347 0.49 13.89 -25.88
CA GLY A 347 -0.31 14.89 -25.18
C GLY A 347 -1.32 14.32 -24.18
N GLU A 348 -1.45 12.99 -24.06
CA GLU A 348 -2.38 12.37 -23.11
C GLU A 348 -1.89 12.58 -21.67
N ILE A 349 -2.87 12.81 -20.79
CA ILE A 349 -2.69 12.91 -19.34
C ILE A 349 -3.54 11.82 -18.70
N ARG A 350 -2.95 11.03 -17.79
CA ARG A 350 -3.65 10.09 -16.94
C ARG A 350 -3.57 10.54 -15.51
N GLU A 351 -4.72 10.63 -14.87
CA GLU A 351 -4.85 11.01 -13.46
C GLU A 351 -5.76 10.00 -12.76
N PHE A 352 -5.33 9.52 -11.60
CA PHE A 352 -6.12 8.65 -10.74
C PHE A 352 -5.58 8.70 -9.32
N SER A 353 -6.36 8.17 -8.38
CA SER A 353 -5.92 8.07 -6.98
C SER A 353 -6.17 6.69 -6.41
N GLN A 354 -5.46 6.42 -5.32
CA GLN A 354 -5.59 5.22 -4.51
C GLN A 354 -5.28 5.55 -3.06
N ILE A 355 -5.88 4.81 -2.14
CA ILE A 355 -5.76 5.04 -0.70
C ILE A 355 -5.23 3.80 -0.01
N TRP A 356 -4.46 4.04 1.06
CA TRP A 356 -4.11 3.01 2.06
C TRP A 356 -4.47 3.50 3.45
N TYR A 357 -4.88 2.58 4.30
CA TYR A 357 -5.11 2.85 5.71
C TYR A 357 -4.81 1.63 6.58
N PRO A 358 -4.44 1.86 7.84
CA PRO A 358 -4.29 0.79 8.82
C PRO A 358 -5.67 0.24 9.23
N VAL A 359 -5.72 -1.05 9.48
CA VAL A 359 -6.88 -1.75 10.03
C VAL A 359 -6.46 -2.51 11.29
N LYS A 360 -7.34 -2.59 12.29
CA LYS A 360 -7.04 -3.29 13.54
C LYS A 360 -8.27 -3.83 14.23
N GLY A 361 -8.05 -4.85 15.09
CA GLY A 361 -9.03 -5.35 16.04
C GLY A 361 -10.17 -6.18 15.45
N ILE A 362 -10.27 -6.33 14.13
CA ILE A 362 -11.39 -6.98 13.45
C ILE A 362 -11.09 -8.40 12.95
N LYS A 363 -9.86 -8.90 13.23
CA LYS A 363 -9.46 -10.29 12.94
C LYS A 363 -9.53 -10.68 11.45
N GLY A 364 -9.15 -9.78 10.56
CA GLY A 364 -9.14 -9.99 9.11
C GLY A 364 -10.00 -9.01 8.35
N VAL A 365 -10.05 -9.12 7.02
CA VAL A 365 -10.82 -8.24 6.14
C VAL A 365 -11.55 -9.09 5.09
N LYS A 366 -12.85 -8.85 4.91
CA LYS A 366 -13.66 -9.48 3.83
C LYS A 366 -14.17 -8.48 2.81
N ASN A 367 -14.25 -7.21 3.20
CA ASN A 367 -14.54 -6.11 2.29
C ASN A 367 -13.96 -4.80 2.84
N ALA A 368 -13.65 -3.87 1.94
CA ALA A 368 -13.14 -2.56 2.32
C ALA A 368 -13.57 -1.47 1.33
N THR A 369 -13.83 -0.30 1.86
CA THR A 369 -14.12 0.95 1.14
C THR A 369 -13.24 2.07 1.70
N ASN A 370 -13.39 3.28 1.19
CA ASN A 370 -12.74 4.46 1.73
C ASN A 370 -13.17 4.77 3.18
N ASP A 371 -14.33 4.29 3.59
CA ASP A 371 -14.91 4.62 4.90
C ASP A 371 -14.62 3.59 5.98
N ALA A 372 -14.53 2.30 5.62
CA ALA A 372 -14.30 1.24 6.57
C ALA A 372 -13.83 -0.06 5.93
N ALA A 373 -13.12 -0.86 6.74
CA ALA A 373 -12.89 -2.28 6.51
C ALA A 373 -13.89 -3.11 7.34
N VAL A 374 -14.32 -4.24 6.77
CA VAL A 374 -15.29 -5.14 7.37
C VAL A 374 -14.73 -6.55 7.40
N ASN A 375 -14.88 -7.22 8.53
CA ASN A 375 -14.73 -8.66 8.63
C ASN A 375 -16.07 -9.31 8.98
N PHE A 376 -16.41 -10.36 8.24
CA PHE A 376 -17.57 -11.19 8.50
C PHE A 376 -17.20 -12.64 8.19
N GLU A 377 -16.99 -13.45 9.21
CA GLU A 377 -16.49 -14.81 9.05
C GLU A 377 -17.12 -15.78 10.05
N PRO A 378 -17.31 -17.05 9.68
CA PRO A 378 -17.79 -18.07 10.59
C PRO A 378 -16.79 -18.29 11.73
N THR A 379 -17.36 -18.61 12.90
CA THR A 379 -16.64 -19.09 14.09
C THR A 379 -17.16 -20.48 14.47
N GLU A 380 -17.10 -20.86 15.73
CA GLU A 380 -17.62 -22.15 16.18
C GLU A 380 -19.15 -22.23 16.10
N GLY A 381 -19.66 -23.37 15.65
CA GLY A 381 -21.10 -23.60 15.47
C GLY A 381 -21.71 -22.70 14.40
N ASN A 382 -22.89 -22.16 14.68
CA ASN A 382 -23.60 -21.22 13.79
C ASN A 382 -23.29 -19.76 14.10
N ASN A 383 -22.17 -19.48 14.75
CA ASN A 383 -21.78 -18.12 15.09
C ASN A 383 -20.91 -17.50 14.00
N TYR A 384 -21.04 -16.20 13.82
CA TYR A 384 -20.23 -15.39 12.93
C TYR A 384 -19.62 -14.23 13.69
N ARG A 385 -18.36 -13.94 13.39
CA ARG A 385 -17.68 -12.73 13.83
C ARG A 385 -18.04 -11.59 12.90
N VAL A 386 -18.39 -10.43 13.49
CA VAL A 386 -18.72 -9.20 12.76
C VAL A 386 -17.79 -8.11 13.25
N GLY A 387 -16.91 -7.63 12.40
CA GLY A 387 -15.93 -6.60 12.71
C GLY A 387 -16.02 -5.40 11.76
N TYR A 388 -15.87 -4.18 12.30
CA TYR A 388 -15.76 -2.94 11.54
C TYR A 388 -14.63 -2.09 12.11
N CYS A 389 -13.77 -1.61 11.21
CA CYS A 389 -12.74 -0.62 11.51
C CYS A 389 -12.94 0.57 10.56
N ALA A 390 -13.28 1.74 11.10
CA ALA A 390 -13.60 2.93 10.31
C ALA A 390 -12.36 3.79 10.06
N THR A 391 -12.39 4.59 8.99
CA THR A 391 -11.31 5.52 8.64
C THR A 391 -11.55 6.94 9.16
N THR A 392 -12.67 7.19 9.78
CA THR A 392 -13.06 8.46 10.42
C THR A 392 -14.09 8.21 11.51
N LEU A 393 -14.40 9.23 12.29
CA LEU A 393 -15.47 9.17 13.28
C LEU A 393 -16.85 9.10 12.60
N TYR A 394 -17.62 8.09 12.95
CA TYR A 394 -19.05 7.98 12.66
C TYR A 394 -19.82 7.86 13.97
N GLU A 395 -20.50 8.95 14.34
CA GLU A 395 -21.38 8.96 15.51
C GLU A 395 -22.70 8.26 15.18
N ASN A 396 -23.18 7.45 16.13
CA ASN A 396 -24.45 6.75 16.01
C ASN A 396 -24.58 5.89 14.73
N ALA A 397 -23.46 5.33 14.25
CA ALA A 397 -23.43 4.44 13.10
C ALA A 397 -24.30 3.20 13.36
N ARG A 398 -25.06 2.78 12.35
CA ARG A 398 -25.92 1.61 12.45
C ARG A 398 -25.24 0.39 11.84
N VAL A 399 -24.92 -0.60 12.66
CA VAL A 399 -24.43 -1.92 12.25
C VAL A 399 -25.61 -2.88 12.17
N VAL A 400 -25.83 -3.45 11.00
CA VAL A 400 -26.94 -4.40 10.76
C VAL A 400 -26.40 -5.67 10.13
N VAL A 401 -26.74 -6.81 10.72
CA VAL A 401 -26.51 -8.11 10.09
C VAL A 401 -27.88 -8.71 9.75
N LYS A 402 -28.01 -9.19 8.53
CA LYS A 402 -29.21 -9.86 8.04
C LYS A 402 -28.90 -11.31 7.70
N TYR A 403 -29.83 -12.18 8.04
CA TYR A 403 -29.89 -13.54 7.55
C TYR A 403 -31.17 -13.71 6.74
N LYS A 404 -31.03 -13.97 5.45
CA LYS A 404 -32.15 -13.84 4.48
C LYS A 404 -32.77 -12.43 4.66
N ASP A 405 -34.07 -12.35 4.93
CA ASP A 405 -34.79 -11.08 5.11
C ASP A 405 -34.91 -10.63 6.59
N ARG A 406 -34.41 -11.41 7.54
CA ARG A 406 -34.48 -11.11 8.98
C ARG A 406 -33.23 -10.36 9.45
N ILE A 407 -33.44 -9.31 10.23
CA ILE A 407 -32.36 -8.65 10.98
C ILE A 407 -32.04 -9.54 12.20
N ILE A 408 -30.80 -10.02 12.29
CA ILE A 408 -30.30 -10.83 13.40
C ILE A 408 -29.36 -10.04 14.32
N MET A 409 -28.86 -8.91 13.88
CA MET A 409 -28.16 -7.92 14.70
C MET A 409 -28.51 -6.52 14.21
N ASP A 410 -28.78 -5.62 15.15
CA ASP A 410 -28.99 -4.19 14.94
C ASP A 410 -28.36 -3.44 16.11
N ARG A 411 -27.32 -2.64 15.84
CA ARG A 411 -26.57 -1.88 16.84
C ARG A 411 -26.44 -0.44 16.41
N ARG A 412 -26.44 0.45 17.39
CA ARG A 412 -26.04 1.84 17.22
C ARG A 412 -24.78 2.08 18.02
N ILE A 413 -23.73 2.52 17.37
CA ILE A 413 -22.39 2.63 17.94
C ILE A 413 -21.70 3.93 17.46
N ASN A 414 -20.76 4.41 18.26
CA ASN A 414 -19.77 5.36 17.78
C ASN A 414 -18.52 4.54 17.39
N ILE A 415 -18.07 4.73 16.17
CA ILE A 415 -16.92 4.05 15.62
C ILE A 415 -15.98 5.08 15.01
N ASP A 416 -14.68 4.95 15.26
CA ASP A 416 -13.64 5.80 14.72
C ASP A 416 -12.35 4.97 14.50
N PRO A 417 -11.29 5.56 13.92
CA PRO A 417 -10.03 4.83 13.68
C PRO A 417 -9.35 4.25 14.93
N ASP A 418 -9.67 4.78 16.12
CA ASP A 418 -9.18 4.28 17.41
C ASP A 418 -10.09 3.21 18.01
N LYS A 419 -11.39 3.21 17.67
CA LYS A 419 -12.41 2.36 18.25
C LYS A 419 -13.08 1.50 17.18
N TYR A 420 -12.59 0.28 17.03
CA TYR A 420 -13.21 -0.70 16.17
C TYR A 420 -14.45 -1.34 16.84
N PHE A 421 -15.30 -1.94 16.04
CA PHE A 421 -16.40 -2.78 16.50
C PHE A 421 -16.09 -4.24 16.25
N LEU A 422 -16.34 -5.10 17.24
CA LEU A 422 -16.19 -6.55 17.12
C LEU A 422 -17.20 -7.25 18.02
N GLU A 423 -18.16 -7.96 17.41
CA GLU A 423 -19.15 -8.79 18.11
C GLU A 423 -19.33 -10.14 17.42
N GLN A 424 -19.96 -11.07 18.11
CA GLN A 424 -20.44 -12.32 17.51
C GLN A 424 -21.96 -12.26 17.36
N VAL A 425 -22.45 -12.88 16.28
CA VAL A 425 -23.88 -13.06 16.01
C VAL A 425 -24.15 -14.51 15.67
N SER A 426 -25.21 -15.07 16.26
CA SER A 426 -25.67 -16.42 15.91
C SER A 426 -26.60 -16.34 14.70
N VAL A 427 -26.29 -17.13 13.67
CA VAL A 427 -27.16 -17.30 12.51
C VAL A 427 -28.10 -18.46 12.79
N PRO A 428 -29.41 -18.32 12.55
CA PRO A 428 -30.37 -19.40 12.73
C PRO A 428 -29.95 -20.64 11.93
N ASP A 429 -30.06 -21.80 12.51
CA ASP A 429 -29.74 -23.07 11.86
C ASP A 429 -30.64 -23.28 10.64
N PRO A 430 -30.09 -23.43 9.41
CA PRO A 430 -30.89 -23.67 8.23
C PRO A 430 -31.70 -24.99 8.29
N SER A 431 -31.28 -25.92 9.14
CA SER A 431 -31.96 -27.22 9.35
C SER A 431 -33.06 -27.18 10.39
N ASP A 432 -33.15 -26.08 11.17
CA ASP A 432 -34.22 -25.90 12.19
C ASP A 432 -35.47 -25.31 11.52
N PRO A 433 -36.61 -26.07 11.46
CA PRO A 433 -37.86 -25.60 10.87
C PRO A 433 -38.45 -24.37 11.59
N SER A 434 -38.11 -24.14 12.86
CA SER A 434 -38.59 -22.98 13.62
C SER A 434 -37.89 -21.68 13.18
N THR A 435 -36.82 -21.76 12.40
CA THR A 435 -36.05 -20.62 11.89
C THR A 435 -36.44 -20.22 10.47
N LEU A 436 -37.31 -21.01 9.81
CA LEU A 436 -37.91 -20.73 8.51
C LEU A 436 -39.17 -19.92 8.65
#